data_676735eef02ac6f9f19470c77cfefeed
#
_entry.id   676735eef02ac6f9f19470c77cfefeed
#
_cell.length_a   1.000
_cell.length_b   1.000
_cell.length_c   1.000
_cell.angle_alpha   90.00
_cell.angle_beta   90.00
_cell.angle_gamma   90.00
#
_symmetry.space_group_name_H-M   'P 1'
#
loop_
_entity.id
_entity.type
_entity.pdbx_description
1 polymer ?
#
loop_
_entity_poly.entity_id
_entity_poly.type
_entity_poly.pdbx_seq_one_letter_code
_entity_poly.pdbx_strand_id
1 'polypeptide(L)'
;MSPVVISMLRPLLAVPLCGLVLALTALPQEKVAPPKQQTPAEPAKPQGELPKFTSGVTEVIVPVTATDEKGKFISNLTARDFRVTDEGKPQRISFFSHAEKQPVVVGFLIDQSSSMKIHWDKYQEAILELVWALLPGDPLHTGYLITYGNDAELAVNTTEDSDKLASVIRKMKPGGGSSMNDAIYRACVDRALVKGEPYEPRRVIIIVGDGHDNHSKHSTDEVLELAKRNMVTIFAISTKAFGFDNPDGAVLDKLSIETGGHVEYPLDNLYKDVSGYLSHPSDDGNYALTVGTGGYAGQISSGIIKAVGGIAGEIETQYVLRYMPDVDPESTPRQFRRIKVELPALPNAKLRVRDGYYPYGVMTGKAPGSK
;
A
#
# COMPACT_ATOMS: atom_id res chain seq x y z
N MET A 1 18.09 36.44 -48.98
CA MET A 1 17.74 37.83 -48.74
C MET A 1 17.46 37.99 -47.27
N SER A 2 18.45 38.40 -46.54
CA SER A 2 18.41 39.00 -45.18
C SER A 2 18.34 40.51 -45.34
N PRO A 3 18.29 41.35 -44.29
CA PRO A 3 17.81 41.27 -42.90
C PRO A 3 16.94 42.49 -42.54
N VAL A 4 16.47 42.63 -41.30
CA VAL A 4 16.54 43.94 -40.55
C VAL A 4 16.44 43.69 -39.06
N VAL A 5 17.50 44.10 -38.36
CA VAL A 5 17.62 44.30 -36.95
C VAL A 5 17.13 45.71 -36.60
N ILE A 6 16.28 45.89 -35.62
CA ILE A 6 16.05 47.21 -34.99
C ILE A 6 16.25 47.08 -33.49
N SER A 7 17.37 47.71 -33.07
CA SER A 7 17.71 48.08 -31.72
C SER A 7 16.93 49.33 -31.31
N MET A 8 16.34 49.39 -30.13
CA MET A 8 15.91 50.64 -29.51
C MET A 8 16.44 50.77 -28.06
N LEU A 9 17.18 51.85 -27.90
CA LEU A 9 17.79 52.39 -26.69
C LEU A 9 16.73 52.76 -25.61
N ARG A 10 17.13 52.57 -24.38
CA ARG A 10 16.50 53.19 -23.19
C ARG A 10 17.08 54.60 -22.97
N PRO A 11 16.32 55.55 -22.40
CA PRO A 11 16.93 56.65 -21.65
C PRO A 11 16.74 56.49 -20.14
N LEU A 12 17.82 56.76 -19.40
CA LEU A 12 17.87 57.03 -17.97
C LEU A 12 17.11 58.31 -17.66
N LEU A 13 16.30 58.32 -16.61
CA LEU A 13 15.78 59.53 -15.95
C LEU A 13 16.35 59.60 -14.53
N ALA A 14 17.14 60.62 -14.30
CA ALA A 14 17.66 61.04 -13.00
C ALA A 14 16.58 61.84 -12.25
N VAL A 15 16.41 61.58 -10.95
CA VAL A 15 15.56 62.35 -10.03
C VAL A 15 16.46 63.05 -9.00
N PRO A 16 16.29 64.34 -8.76
CA PRO A 16 17.12 65.09 -7.84
C PRO A 16 16.71 64.94 -6.38
N LEU A 17 17.73 64.91 -5.55
CA LEU A 17 17.71 64.89 -4.09
C LEU A 17 17.27 66.24 -3.55
N CYS A 18 16.11 66.34 -2.91
CA CYS A 18 15.66 67.53 -2.21
C CYS A 18 15.86 67.36 -0.70
N GLY A 19 16.82 68.08 -0.14
CA GLY A 19 17.07 68.07 1.29
C GLY A 19 16.04 68.82 2.09
N LEU A 20 15.54 68.22 3.14
CA LEU A 20 14.71 68.86 4.16
C LEU A 20 15.47 68.87 5.49
N VAL A 21 15.89 70.05 5.90
CA VAL A 21 16.47 70.32 7.23
C VAL A 21 15.29 70.50 8.21
N LEU A 22 15.19 69.63 9.19
CA LEU A 22 14.29 69.74 10.30
C LEU A 22 15.02 70.06 11.59
N ALA A 23 14.64 71.21 12.17
CA ALA A 23 15.20 71.76 13.40
C ALA A 23 14.92 70.87 14.61
N LEU A 24 15.93 70.61 15.41
CA LEU A 24 15.85 69.96 16.71
C LEU A 24 15.27 70.95 17.73
N THR A 25 14.06 70.64 18.26
CA THR A 25 13.63 71.27 19.53
C THR A 25 13.90 70.28 20.67
N ALA A 26 14.71 70.74 21.62
CA ALA A 26 15.03 69.99 22.81
C ALA A 26 13.87 69.92 23.78
N LEU A 27 13.43 68.73 24.16
CA LEU A 27 12.56 68.44 25.31
C LEU A 27 13.37 68.01 26.52
N PRO A 28 12.98 68.35 27.76
CA PRO A 28 13.76 68.06 28.94
C PRO A 28 13.77 66.58 29.29
N GLN A 29 14.97 66.07 29.61
CA GLN A 29 15.17 64.70 30.06
C GLN A 29 14.65 64.49 31.49
N GLU A 30 13.68 63.65 31.64
CA GLU A 30 13.24 63.11 32.91
C GLU A 30 14.26 62.02 33.33
N LYS A 31 14.77 62.12 34.56
CA LYS A 31 15.72 61.18 35.16
C LYS A 31 15.01 59.84 35.40
N VAL A 32 15.30 58.87 34.57
CA VAL A 32 14.89 57.48 34.81
C VAL A 32 15.86 56.85 35.82
N ALA A 33 15.30 56.35 36.92
CA ALA A 33 16.04 55.60 37.96
C ALA A 33 16.61 54.28 37.36
N PRO A 34 17.76 53.78 37.87
CA PRO A 34 18.41 52.58 37.36
C PRO A 34 17.51 51.35 37.59
N PRO A 35 17.42 50.42 36.62
CA PRO A 35 16.64 49.20 36.77
C PRO A 35 17.20 48.32 37.89
N LYS A 36 16.31 47.90 38.81
CA LYS A 36 16.62 46.88 39.82
C LYS A 36 17.11 45.61 39.12
N GLN A 37 18.31 45.14 39.48
CA GLN A 37 18.80 43.82 39.09
C GLN A 37 17.79 42.75 39.51
N GLN A 38 17.17 42.14 38.54
CA GLN A 38 16.38 40.92 38.78
C GLN A 38 17.39 39.78 38.98
N THR A 39 17.29 39.16 40.14
CA THR A 39 17.95 37.90 40.45
C THR A 39 17.61 36.88 39.35
N PRO A 40 18.59 36.06 38.86
CA PRO A 40 18.27 35.01 37.89
C PRO A 40 17.19 34.10 38.45
N ALA A 41 16.07 33.97 37.75
CA ALA A 41 15.03 33.00 38.07
C ALA A 41 15.64 31.60 37.98
N GLU A 42 15.48 30.85 39.07
CA GLU A 42 15.76 29.43 39.16
C GLU A 42 15.10 28.72 37.94
N PRO A 43 15.80 27.80 37.22
CA PRO A 43 15.20 27.13 36.10
C PRO A 43 13.96 26.39 36.54
N ALA A 44 12.81 26.78 36.01
CA ALA A 44 11.55 26.13 36.25
C ALA A 44 11.71 24.64 35.93
N LYS A 45 11.48 23.79 36.95
CA LYS A 45 11.34 22.34 36.78
C LYS A 45 10.33 22.12 35.66
N PRO A 46 10.58 21.22 34.72
CA PRO A 46 9.59 20.88 33.69
C PRO A 46 8.36 20.33 34.37
N GLN A 47 7.37 21.17 34.60
CA GLN A 47 6.04 20.78 35.00
C GLN A 47 5.31 20.31 33.73
N GLY A 48 4.90 19.10 33.77
CA GLY A 48 4.04 18.49 32.81
C GLY A 48 4.75 17.33 32.12
N GLU A 49 4.64 16.14 32.69
CA GLU A 49 4.56 14.95 31.84
C GLU A 49 3.55 15.30 30.75
N LEU A 50 4.03 15.35 29.50
CA LEU A 50 3.15 15.36 28.34
C LEU A 50 2.10 14.26 28.61
N PRO A 51 0.80 14.54 28.50
CA PRO A 51 -0.19 13.52 28.69
C PRO A 51 0.24 12.36 27.79
N LYS A 52 0.57 11.22 28.41
CA LYS A 52 0.66 9.95 27.71
C LYS A 52 -0.72 9.77 27.15
N PHE A 53 -0.88 10.10 25.88
CA PHE A 53 -2.02 9.63 25.11
C PHE A 53 -1.87 8.11 25.05
N THR A 54 -2.35 7.44 26.05
CA THR A 54 -2.82 6.07 25.94
C THR A 54 -4.06 6.15 25.05
N SER A 55 -3.84 6.34 23.74
CA SER A 55 -4.90 6.22 22.74
C SER A 55 -5.26 4.75 22.67
N GLY A 56 -6.14 4.38 23.54
CA GLY A 56 -6.47 2.98 23.77
C GLY A 56 -7.49 2.41 22.82
N VAL A 57 -8.00 3.11 21.83
CA VAL A 57 -8.98 2.52 20.91
C VAL A 57 -8.61 2.92 19.50
N THR A 58 -7.99 2.01 18.79
CA THR A 58 -7.74 2.18 17.37
C THR A 58 -9.03 1.88 16.60
N GLU A 59 -9.51 2.83 15.81
CA GLU A 59 -10.63 2.61 14.91
C GLU A 59 -10.31 1.44 13.96
N VAL A 60 -11.22 0.49 13.83
CA VAL A 60 -11.03 -0.68 12.96
C VAL A 60 -11.46 -0.31 11.56
N ILE A 61 -10.51 -0.37 10.62
CA ILE A 61 -10.74 -0.14 9.19
C ILE A 61 -11.02 -1.47 8.51
N VAL A 62 -12.18 -1.59 7.88
CA VAL A 62 -12.65 -2.80 7.22
C VAL A 62 -12.95 -2.50 5.76
N PRO A 63 -11.98 -2.69 4.86
CA PRO A 63 -12.24 -2.69 3.43
C PRO A 63 -13.12 -3.90 3.07
N VAL A 64 -14.14 -3.67 2.25
CA VAL A 64 -15.09 -4.71 1.84
C VAL A 64 -15.28 -4.66 0.33
N THR A 65 -14.99 -5.76 -0.34
CA THR A 65 -15.35 -5.97 -1.74
C THR A 65 -16.68 -6.72 -1.79
N ALA A 66 -17.67 -6.16 -2.49
CA ALA A 66 -18.96 -6.79 -2.70
C ALA A 66 -19.18 -7.09 -4.19
N THR A 67 -19.43 -8.35 -4.53
CA THR A 67 -19.69 -8.77 -5.91
C THR A 67 -20.99 -9.56 -6.00
N ASP A 68 -21.61 -9.52 -7.18
CA ASP A 68 -22.76 -10.40 -7.49
C ASP A 68 -22.29 -11.84 -7.78
N GLU A 69 -23.23 -12.71 -8.08
CA GLU A 69 -22.96 -14.13 -8.40
C GLU A 69 -22.04 -14.30 -9.62
N LYS A 70 -22.01 -13.31 -10.53
CA LYS A 70 -21.17 -13.29 -11.74
C LYS A 70 -19.81 -12.67 -11.50
N GLY A 71 -19.52 -12.23 -10.28
CA GLY A 71 -18.25 -11.56 -9.92
C GLY A 71 -18.19 -10.07 -10.27
N LYS A 72 -19.31 -9.45 -10.68
CA LYS A 72 -19.37 -8.02 -10.97
C LYS A 72 -19.51 -7.24 -9.66
N PHE A 73 -18.74 -6.16 -9.49
CA PHE A 73 -18.83 -5.28 -8.33
C PHE A 73 -20.21 -4.65 -8.18
N ILE A 74 -20.72 -4.67 -6.96
CA ILE A 74 -21.96 -4.00 -6.57
C ILE A 74 -21.57 -2.64 -6.05
N SER A 75 -21.86 -1.55 -6.78
CA SER A 75 -21.34 -0.20 -6.51
C SER A 75 -22.31 0.77 -5.84
N ASN A 76 -23.55 0.35 -5.58
CA ASN A 76 -24.64 1.22 -5.10
C ASN A 76 -25.07 0.95 -3.65
N LEU A 77 -24.21 0.31 -2.85
CA LEU A 77 -24.49 0.02 -1.45
C LEU A 77 -24.23 1.26 -0.58
N THR A 78 -24.95 1.33 0.53
CA THR A 78 -24.85 2.35 1.57
C THR A 78 -24.50 1.73 2.92
N ALA A 79 -24.13 2.53 3.91
CA ALA A 79 -23.83 2.01 5.26
C ALA A 79 -24.97 1.18 5.89
N ARG A 80 -26.22 1.44 5.49
CA ARG A 80 -27.42 0.74 6.03
C ARG A 80 -27.56 -0.69 5.51
N ASP A 81 -26.94 -0.97 4.38
CA ASP A 81 -26.98 -2.29 3.76
C ASP A 81 -26.04 -3.28 4.47
N PHE A 82 -25.05 -2.77 5.21
CA PHE A 82 -24.04 -3.57 5.89
C PHE A 82 -24.40 -3.84 7.35
N ARG A 83 -24.14 -5.06 7.79
CA ARG A 83 -24.11 -5.46 9.20
C ARG A 83 -22.71 -5.94 9.54
N VAL A 84 -22.10 -5.29 10.53
CA VAL A 84 -20.77 -5.67 11.05
C VAL A 84 -20.93 -6.29 12.43
N THR A 85 -20.28 -7.41 12.67
CA THR A 85 -20.15 -8.00 14.00
C THR A 85 -18.67 -8.22 14.35
N ASP A 86 -18.33 -8.00 15.61
CA ASP A 86 -17.02 -8.22 16.20
C ASP A 86 -17.17 -9.21 17.36
N GLU A 87 -16.53 -10.37 17.25
CA GLU A 87 -16.74 -11.49 18.19
C GLU A 87 -18.23 -11.81 18.38
N GLY A 88 -19.01 -11.76 17.28
CA GLY A 88 -20.45 -12.00 17.29
C GLY A 88 -21.31 -10.86 17.81
N LYS A 89 -20.72 -9.77 18.35
CA LYS A 89 -21.46 -8.61 18.84
C LYS A 89 -21.66 -7.60 17.71
N PRO A 90 -22.89 -7.12 17.45
CA PRO A 90 -23.16 -6.10 16.43
C PRO A 90 -22.39 -4.82 16.73
N GLN A 91 -21.77 -4.24 15.70
CA GLN A 91 -21.03 -2.99 15.77
C GLN A 91 -21.73 -1.87 15.01
N ARG A 92 -21.66 -0.67 15.54
CA ARG A 92 -22.13 0.53 14.86
C ARG A 92 -21.05 1.03 13.90
N ILE A 93 -21.38 1.10 12.61
CA ILE A 93 -20.51 1.72 11.62
C ILE A 93 -20.44 3.22 11.94
N SER A 94 -19.25 3.70 12.31
CA SER A 94 -18.96 5.11 12.61
C SER A 94 -18.68 5.92 11.36
N PHE A 95 -18.11 5.26 10.33
CA PHE A 95 -17.74 5.86 9.07
C PHE A 95 -17.97 4.90 7.89
N PHE A 96 -18.39 5.46 6.77
CA PHE A 96 -18.61 4.74 5.51
C PHE A 96 -18.17 5.61 4.33
N SER A 97 -17.40 5.03 3.43
CA SER A 97 -16.97 5.67 2.20
C SER A 97 -16.72 4.66 1.09
N HIS A 98 -16.63 5.14 -0.14
CA HIS A 98 -16.02 4.40 -1.24
C HIS A 98 -14.50 4.57 -1.19
N ALA A 99 -13.78 3.56 -1.65
CA ALA A 99 -12.33 3.49 -1.58
C ALA A 99 -11.63 4.64 -2.31
N GLU A 100 -12.15 5.06 -3.46
CA GLU A 100 -11.63 6.18 -4.27
C GLU A 100 -11.47 7.50 -3.53
N LYS A 101 -12.21 7.68 -2.41
CA LYS A 101 -12.19 8.89 -1.57
C LYS A 101 -11.33 8.72 -0.31
N GLN A 102 -10.65 7.59 -0.18
CA GLN A 102 -9.88 7.27 1.00
C GLN A 102 -8.40 7.15 0.66
N PRO A 103 -7.51 7.73 1.49
CA PRO A 103 -6.10 7.57 1.26
C PRO A 103 -5.69 6.10 1.28
N VAL A 104 -4.81 5.73 0.37
CA VAL A 104 -4.24 4.39 0.25
C VAL A 104 -2.73 4.44 0.09
N VAL A 105 -2.04 3.52 0.77
CA VAL A 105 -0.62 3.24 0.52
C VAL A 105 -0.51 1.83 -0.04
N VAL A 106 0.05 1.72 -1.24
CA VAL A 106 0.24 0.46 -1.95
C VAL A 106 1.70 0.04 -1.92
N GLY A 107 1.98 -1.10 -1.29
CA GLY A 107 3.28 -1.75 -1.37
C GLY A 107 3.32 -2.70 -2.56
N PHE A 108 4.18 -2.41 -3.52
CA PHE A 108 4.45 -3.31 -4.64
C PHE A 108 5.63 -4.21 -4.25
N LEU A 109 5.36 -5.50 -4.03
CA LEU A 109 6.36 -6.52 -3.71
C LEU A 109 6.60 -7.37 -4.95
N ILE A 110 7.73 -7.16 -5.60
CA ILE A 110 8.01 -7.77 -6.91
C ILE A 110 9.11 -8.80 -6.79
N ASP A 111 8.77 -10.02 -7.19
CA ASP A 111 9.69 -11.13 -7.26
C ASP A 111 10.77 -10.89 -8.32
N GLN A 112 12.03 -11.05 -7.92
CA GLN A 112 13.19 -11.05 -8.81
C GLN A 112 13.85 -12.43 -8.93
N SER A 113 13.24 -13.48 -8.40
CA SER A 113 13.82 -14.83 -8.43
C SER A 113 13.97 -15.37 -9.86
N SER A 114 14.68 -16.48 -9.97
CA SER A 114 14.95 -17.12 -11.27
C SER A 114 13.67 -17.64 -11.94
N SER A 115 12.63 -17.95 -11.19
CA SER A 115 11.32 -18.40 -11.72
C SER A 115 10.63 -17.36 -12.57
N MET A 116 10.89 -16.06 -12.32
CA MET A 116 10.30 -14.94 -13.07
C MET A 116 10.80 -14.82 -14.52
N LYS A 117 11.90 -15.49 -14.89
CA LYS A 117 12.55 -15.29 -16.20
C LYS A 117 11.66 -15.59 -17.39
N ILE A 118 10.80 -16.61 -17.28
CA ILE A 118 10.07 -17.17 -18.44
C ILE A 118 9.13 -16.13 -19.10
N HIS A 119 8.47 -15.31 -18.29
CA HIS A 119 7.49 -14.33 -18.77
C HIS A 119 7.79 -12.91 -18.28
N TRP A 120 9.04 -12.64 -17.93
CA TRP A 120 9.43 -11.39 -17.28
C TRP A 120 8.96 -10.15 -18.04
N ASP A 121 9.20 -10.08 -19.34
CA ASP A 121 8.83 -8.91 -20.14
C ASP A 121 7.32 -8.61 -20.04
N LYS A 122 6.48 -9.65 -20.01
CA LYS A 122 5.03 -9.52 -19.90
C LYS A 122 4.58 -9.06 -18.52
N TYR A 123 5.20 -9.65 -17.47
CA TYR A 123 4.94 -9.22 -16.11
C TYR A 123 5.46 -7.81 -15.85
N GLN A 124 6.65 -7.47 -16.38
CA GLN A 124 7.20 -6.13 -16.23
C GLN A 124 6.29 -5.07 -16.84
N GLU A 125 5.78 -5.28 -18.08
CA GLU A 125 4.80 -4.39 -18.69
C GLU A 125 3.54 -4.25 -17.83
N ALA A 126 2.98 -5.35 -17.35
CA ALA A 126 1.77 -5.35 -16.55
C ALA A 126 1.96 -4.72 -15.16
N ILE A 127 3.13 -4.90 -14.53
CA ILE A 127 3.47 -4.23 -13.27
C ILE A 127 3.55 -2.71 -13.47
N LEU A 128 4.08 -2.24 -14.58
CA LEU A 128 4.10 -0.82 -14.91
C LEU A 128 2.68 -0.26 -15.04
N GLU A 129 1.79 -0.97 -15.76
CA GLU A 129 0.37 -0.58 -15.88
C GLU A 129 -0.32 -0.57 -14.49
N LEU A 130 -0.05 -1.55 -13.64
CA LEU A 130 -0.57 -1.60 -12.27
C LEU A 130 -0.12 -0.40 -11.44
N VAL A 131 1.15 -0.03 -11.54
CA VAL A 131 1.71 1.13 -10.84
C VAL A 131 1.04 2.42 -11.30
N TRP A 132 0.90 2.61 -12.61
CA TRP A 132 0.25 3.82 -13.14
C TRP A 132 -1.25 3.89 -12.82
N ALA A 133 -1.93 2.74 -12.82
CA ALA A 133 -3.34 2.68 -12.45
C ALA A 133 -3.57 3.08 -10.98
N LEU A 134 -2.70 2.62 -10.07
CA LEU A 134 -2.87 2.82 -8.63
C LEU A 134 -2.17 4.06 -8.07
N LEU A 135 -1.25 4.67 -8.81
CA LEU A 135 -0.56 5.91 -8.45
C LEU A 135 -0.78 6.99 -9.52
N PRO A 136 -1.98 7.60 -9.55
CA PRO A 136 -2.30 8.61 -10.57
C PRO A 136 -1.61 9.96 -10.35
N GLY A 137 -0.79 10.10 -9.32
CA GLY A 137 -0.04 11.32 -9.02
C GLY A 137 -0.78 12.30 -8.10
N ASP A 138 -1.64 11.79 -7.24
CA ASP A 138 -2.34 12.58 -6.23
C ASP A 138 -1.93 12.14 -4.80
N PRO A 139 -2.10 13.02 -3.78
CA PRO A 139 -1.66 12.73 -2.42
C PRO A 139 -2.50 11.67 -1.69
N LEU A 140 -3.64 11.24 -2.23
CA LEU A 140 -4.45 10.17 -1.65
C LEU A 140 -3.91 8.79 -2.04
N HIS A 141 -3.17 8.70 -3.15
CA HIS A 141 -2.65 7.46 -3.71
C HIS A 141 -1.12 7.49 -3.67
N THR A 142 -0.55 6.82 -2.70
CA THR A 142 0.90 6.69 -2.57
C THR A 142 1.32 5.24 -2.59
N GLY A 143 2.56 4.97 -2.97
CA GLY A 143 3.08 3.62 -2.99
C GLY A 143 4.58 3.56 -2.79
N TYR A 144 5.07 2.38 -2.48
CA TYR A 144 6.48 2.04 -2.35
C TYR A 144 6.80 0.73 -3.06
N LEU A 145 8.07 0.51 -3.37
CA LEU A 145 8.53 -0.70 -4.07
C LEU A 145 9.51 -1.46 -3.20
N ILE A 146 9.19 -2.71 -2.93
CA ILE A 146 10.12 -3.70 -2.40
C ILE A 146 10.36 -4.75 -3.48
N THR A 147 11.63 -5.00 -3.79
CA THR A 147 12.04 -6.09 -4.65
C THR A 147 12.58 -7.22 -3.78
N TYR A 148 12.29 -8.47 -4.13
CA TYR A 148 12.80 -9.59 -3.38
C TYR A 148 13.36 -10.69 -4.30
N GLY A 149 14.54 -11.13 -3.92
CA GLY A 149 15.32 -12.21 -4.54
C GLY A 149 15.97 -12.99 -3.42
N ASN A 150 17.32 -13.04 -3.39
CA ASN A 150 18.04 -13.60 -2.24
C ASN A 150 17.78 -12.80 -0.95
N ASP A 151 17.56 -11.51 -1.07
CA ASP A 151 17.21 -10.59 0.02
C ASP A 151 16.03 -9.72 -0.41
N ALA A 152 15.31 -9.16 0.58
CA ALA A 152 14.24 -8.19 0.36
C ALA A 152 14.77 -6.76 0.51
N GLU A 153 14.61 -5.92 -0.51
CA GLU A 153 15.13 -4.56 -0.55
C GLU A 153 14.01 -3.53 -0.76
N LEU A 154 14.00 -2.46 0.05
CA LEU A 154 13.17 -1.29 -0.21
C LEU A 154 13.81 -0.47 -1.34
N ALA A 155 13.37 -0.70 -2.56
CA ALA A 155 13.94 -0.09 -3.75
C ALA A 155 13.44 1.34 -3.99
N VAL A 156 12.19 1.64 -3.61
CA VAL A 156 11.61 3.00 -3.67
C VAL A 156 10.78 3.22 -2.42
N ASN A 157 11.04 4.32 -1.72
CA ASN A 157 10.26 4.74 -0.56
C ASN A 157 8.90 5.30 -0.98
N THR A 158 7.96 5.45 -0.04
CA THR A 158 6.60 5.93 -0.30
C THR A 158 6.62 7.26 -1.04
N THR A 159 5.90 7.30 -2.15
CA THR A 159 5.79 8.46 -3.05
C THR A 159 4.46 8.39 -3.83
N GLU A 160 3.96 9.54 -4.28
CA GLU A 160 2.86 9.66 -5.24
C GLU A 160 3.34 9.56 -6.70
N ASP A 161 4.65 9.63 -6.91
CA ASP A 161 5.31 9.69 -8.22
C ASP A 161 5.53 8.26 -8.75
N SER A 162 4.62 7.80 -9.61
CA SER A 162 4.69 6.50 -10.27
C SER A 162 5.93 6.31 -11.13
N ASP A 163 6.50 7.38 -11.70
CA ASP A 163 7.67 7.28 -12.57
C ASP A 163 8.94 6.87 -11.81
N LYS A 164 9.02 7.19 -10.52
CA LYS A 164 10.11 6.69 -9.67
C LYS A 164 10.08 5.17 -9.56
N LEU A 165 8.91 4.59 -9.32
CA LEU A 165 8.75 3.13 -9.27
C LEU A 165 9.03 2.53 -10.66
N ALA A 166 8.42 3.09 -11.70
CA ALA A 166 8.59 2.63 -13.08
C ALA A 166 10.06 2.62 -13.52
N SER A 167 10.84 3.64 -13.12
CA SER A 167 12.26 3.72 -13.46
C SER A 167 13.11 2.58 -12.87
N VAL A 168 12.75 2.10 -11.69
CA VAL A 168 13.39 0.95 -11.02
C VAL A 168 12.92 -0.34 -11.67
N ILE A 169 11.59 -0.52 -11.84
CA ILE A 169 11.00 -1.73 -12.42
C ILE A 169 11.58 -2.02 -13.80
N ARG A 170 11.76 -1.01 -14.67
CA ARG A 170 12.37 -1.17 -16.00
C ARG A 170 13.81 -1.68 -15.99
N LYS A 171 14.53 -1.51 -14.88
CA LYS A 171 15.92 -1.95 -14.74
C LYS A 171 16.04 -3.32 -14.04
N MET A 172 14.94 -3.84 -13.50
CA MET A 172 14.95 -5.13 -12.81
C MET A 172 15.31 -6.27 -13.77
N LYS A 173 16.05 -7.23 -13.24
CA LYS A 173 16.44 -8.45 -13.97
C LYS A 173 16.26 -9.65 -13.06
N PRO A 174 15.43 -10.62 -13.43
CA PRO A 174 15.22 -11.82 -12.62
C PRO A 174 16.47 -12.66 -12.46
N GLY A 175 16.68 -13.19 -11.26
CA GLY A 175 17.77 -14.11 -10.93
C GLY A 175 17.89 -14.32 -9.42
N GLY A 176 18.42 -15.46 -9.01
CA GLY A 176 18.60 -15.80 -7.61
C GLY A 176 17.45 -16.57 -6.98
N GLY A 177 17.39 -16.57 -5.64
CA GLY A 177 16.34 -17.18 -4.82
C GLY A 177 15.13 -16.26 -4.61
N SER A 178 14.29 -16.62 -3.64
CA SER A 178 13.09 -15.84 -3.29
C SER A 178 12.99 -15.68 -1.77
N SER A 179 12.81 -14.42 -1.32
CA SER A 179 12.63 -14.02 0.09
C SER A 179 11.32 -13.25 0.28
N MET A 180 10.21 -13.85 -0.13
CA MET A 180 8.89 -13.25 -0.13
C MET A 180 8.43 -12.86 1.28
N ASN A 181 8.59 -13.75 2.27
CA ASN A 181 8.16 -13.47 3.64
C ASN A 181 8.97 -12.33 4.26
N ASP A 182 10.28 -12.23 3.99
CA ASP A 182 11.08 -11.10 4.44
C ASP A 182 10.63 -9.78 3.77
N ALA A 183 10.15 -9.82 2.52
CA ALA A 183 9.57 -8.65 1.86
C ALA A 183 8.26 -8.22 2.53
N ILE A 184 7.37 -9.16 2.86
CA ILE A 184 6.13 -8.88 3.58
C ILE A 184 6.44 -8.35 4.99
N TYR A 185 7.39 -8.98 5.70
CA TYR A 185 7.83 -8.51 7.00
C TYR A 185 8.30 -7.06 6.92
N ARG A 186 9.20 -6.77 5.99
CA ARG A 186 9.73 -5.43 5.76
C ARG A 186 8.62 -4.43 5.42
N ALA A 187 7.68 -4.78 4.57
CA ALA A 187 6.53 -3.95 4.23
C ALA A 187 5.66 -3.60 5.44
N CYS A 188 5.55 -4.49 6.41
CA CYS A 188 4.78 -4.26 7.62
C CYS A 188 5.54 -3.44 8.67
N VAL A 189 6.86 -3.68 8.84
CA VAL A 189 7.69 -3.08 9.91
C VAL A 189 8.30 -1.76 9.47
N ASP A 190 9.00 -1.74 8.33
CA ASP A 190 9.73 -0.56 7.85
C ASP A 190 8.77 0.56 7.43
N ARG A 191 7.56 0.22 7.09
CA ARG A 191 6.53 1.18 6.73
C ARG A 191 6.25 2.22 7.82
N ALA A 192 6.36 1.85 9.10
CA ALA A 192 6.21 2.81 10.20
C ALA A 192 7.28 3.92 10.18
N LEU A 193 8.39 3.68 9.47
CA LEU A 193 9.51 4.60 9.31
C LEU A 193 9.51 5.31 7.95
N VAL A 194 8.61 4.91 7.03
CA VAL A 194 8.52 5.46 5.68
C VAL A 194 7.89 6.85 5.72
N LYS A 195 8.52 7.82 5.07
CA LYS A 195 8.01 9.19 4.98
C LYS A 195 7.06 9.36 3.79
N GLY A 196 6.11 10.28 3.91
CA GLY A 196 5.21 10.64 2.82
C GLY A 196 3.91 9.84 2.78
N GLU A 197 3.61 9.04 3.82
CA GLU A 197 2.32 8.38 3.95
C GLU A 197 1.20 9.39 4.23
N PRO A 198 0.02 9.20 3.59
CA PRO A 198 -1.18 9.91 3.99
C PRO A 198 -1.59 9.56 5.42
N TYR A 199 -2.29 10.47 6.08
CA TYR A 199 -2.84 10.20 7.41
C TYR A 199 -3.93 9.12 7.35
N GLU A 200 -3.82 8.10 8.21
CA GLU A 200 -4.76 6.97 8.29
C GLU A 200 -5.08 6.30 6.94
N PRO A 201 -4.09 5.91 6.14
CA PRO A 201 -4.32 5.30 4.85
C PRO A 201 -4.85 3.88 4.99
N ARG A 202 -5.60 3.42 4.00
CA ARG A 202 -5.74 1.98 3.76
C ARG A 202 -4.37 1.43 3.38
N ARG A 203 -4.02 0.27 3.91
CA ARG A 203 -2.72 -0.37 3.67
C ARG A 203 -2.91 -1.59 2.80
N VAL A 204 -2.35 -1.55 1.61
CA VAL A 204 -2.44 -2.60 0.62
C VAL A 204 -1.04 -3.08 0.24
N ILE A 205 -0.86 -4.38 0.14
CA ILE A 205 0.32 -5.01 -0.45
C ILE A 205 -0.14 -5.78 -1.69
N ILE A 206 0.60 -5.64 -2.79
CA ILE A 206 0.40 -6.44 -3.99
C ILE A 206 1.68 -7.22 -4.25
N ILE A 207 1.58 -8.54 -4.15
CA ILE A 207 2.69 -9.46 -4.43
C ILE A 207 2.59 -9.88 -5.90
N VAL A 208 3.68 -9.74 -6.65
CA VAL A 208 3.80 -10.31 -7.99
C VAL A 208 4.91 -11.34 -7.94
N GLY A 209 4.54 -12.62 -7.98
CA GLY A 209 5.47 -13.74 -7.83
C GLY A 209 4.75 -15.08 -7.79
N ASP A 210 5.50 -16.16 -7.67
CA ASP A 210 4.96 -17.52 -7.67
C ASP A 210 4.59 -18.07 -6.28
N GLY A 211 4.85 -17.32 -5.22
CA GLY A 211 4.59 -17.72 -3.84
C GLY A 211 5.66 -18.59 -3.23
N HIS A 212 6.70 -18.96 -4.00
CA HIS A 212 7.82 -19.72 -3.49
C HIS A 212 8.69 -18.87 -2.57
N ASP A 213 9.18 -19.47 -1.46
CA ASP A 213 10.08 -18.82 -0.52
C ASP A 213 11.14 -19.83 -0.05
N ASN A 214 12.40 -19.51 -0.30
CA ASN A 214 13.51 -20.37 0.08
C ASN A 214 14.68 -19.64 0.74
N HIS A 215 14.56 -18.31 0.94
CA HIS A 215 15.62 -17.47 1.50
C HIS A 215 15.20 -16.64 2.70
N SER A 216 13.89 -16.54 3.00
CA SER A 216 13.41 -15.74 4.12
C SER A 216 13.83 -16.29 5.48
N LYS A 217 14.00 -15.38 6.42
CA LYS A 217 14.22 -15.64 7.85
C LYS A 217 12.90 -15.74 8.61
N HIS A 218 11.83 -15.17 8.06
CA HIS A 218 10.50 -15.12 8.66
C HIS A 218 9.59 -16.19 8.06
N SER A 219 8.73 -16.77 8.90
CA SER A 219 7.73 -17.74 8.46
C SER A 219 6.48 -17.06 7.90
N THR A 220 5.71 -17.79 7.09
CA THR A 220 4.42 -17.31 6.55
C THR A 220 3.43 -16.96 7.67
N ASP A 221 3.37 -17.75 8.75
CA ASP A 221 2.46 -17.47 9.86
C ASP A 221 2.84 -16.19 10.61
N GLU A 222 4.13 -15.94 10.79
CA GLU A 222 4.64 -14.72 11.42
C GLU A 222 4.28 -13.47 10.60
N VAL A 223 4.49 -13.50 9.29
CA VAL A 223 4.18 -12.34 8.44
C VAL A 223 2.69 -12.14 8.24
N LEU A 224 1.90 -13.21 8.25
CA LEU A 224 0.44 -13.13 8.24
C LEU A 224 -0.11 -12.47 9.51
N GLU A 225 0.38 -12.87 10.68
CA GLU A 225 0.02 -12.23 11.95
C GLU A 225 0.40 -10.75 11.94
N LEU A 226 1.60 -10.43 11.43
CA LEU A 226 2.09 -9.07 11.34
C LEU A 226 1.23 -8.21 10.39
N ALA A 227 0.83 -8.76 9.25
CA ALA A 227 -0.08 -8.09 8.30
C ALA A 227 -1.45 -7.81 8.95
N LYS A 228 -2.01 -8.77 9.67
CA LYS A 228 -3.28 -8.61 10.41
C LYS A 228 -3.18 -7.55 11.51
N ARG A 229 -2.06 -7.51 12.26
CA ARG A 229 -1.79 -6.48 13.28
C ARG A 229 -1.71 -5.08 12.71
N ASN A 230 -1.14 -4.94 11.52
CA ASN A 230 -0.99 -3.67 10.82
C ASN A 230 -2.19 -3.33 9.91
N MET A 231 -3.26 -4.12 9.96
CA MET A 231 -4.44 -3.94 9.11
C MET A 231 -4.12 -3.86 7.61
N VAL A 232 -3.09 -4.58 7.17
CA VAL A 232 -2.70 -4.67 5.77
C VAL A 232 -3.61 -5.65 5.04
N THR A 233 -4.05 -5.31 3.84
CA THR A 233 -4.73 -6.22 2.90
C THR A 233 -3.72 -6.67 1.85
N ILE A 234 -3.59 -7.97 1.64
CA ILE A 234 -2.64 -8.55 0.68
C ILE A 234 -3.41 -9.05 -0.55
N PHE A 235 -3.01 -8.57 -1.72
CA PHE A 235 -3.38 -9.12 -3.02
C PHE A 235 -2.17 -9.79 -3.64
N ALA A 236 -2.40 -10.73 -4.54
CA ALA A 236 -1.30 -11.33 -5.29
C ALA A 236 -1.67 -11.57 -6.77
N ILE A 237 -0.68 -11.47 -7.64
CA ILE A 237 -0.71 -11.91 -9.02
C ILE A 237 0.28 -13.06 -9.11
N SER A 238 -0.26 -14.28 -9.21
CA SER A 238 0.58 -15.48 -9.32
C SER A 238 1.22 -15.56 -10.70
N THR A 239 2.52 -15.80 -10.72
CA THR A 239 3.27 -15.98 -11.97
C THR A 239 3.41 -17.45 -12.37
N LYS A 240 2.80 -18.36 -11.60
CA LYS A 240 2.80 -19.79 -11.92
C LYS A 240 1.84 -20.15 -13.05
N ALA A 241 2.34 -21.04 -13.88
CA ALA A 241 1.54 -21.72 -14.87
C ALA A 241 0.77 -22.89 -14.23
N PHE A 242 -0.44 -23.15 -14.71
CA PHE A 242 -1.31 -24.23 -14.26
C PHE A 242 -0.68 -25.63 -14.47
N GLY A 243 -1.00 -26.58 -13.59
CA GLY A 243 -0.75 -28.01 -13.81
C GLY A 243 0.17 -28.71 -12.81
N PHE A 244 0.72 -27.96 -11.87
CA PHE A 244 1.50 -28.54 -10.78
C PHE A 244 0.76 -28.36 -9.45
N ASP A 245 0.60 -29.43 -8.68
CA ASP A 245 0.23 -29.32 -7.27
C ASP A 245 1.19 -28.35 -6.60
N ASN A 246 0.67 -27.18 -6.25
CA ASN A 246 1.49 -26.06 -5.83
C ASN A 246 1.24 -25.71 -4.38
N PRO A 247 2.04 -26.23 -3.43
CA PRO A 247 1.94 -25.81 -2.04
C PRO A 247 2.19 -24.30 -1.87
N ASP A 248 2.98 -23.69 -2.76
CA ASP A 248 3.32 -22.27 -2.70
C ASP A 248 2.13 -21.38 -3.12
N GLY A 249 1.27 -21.84 -4.04
CA GLY A 249 0.01 -21.17 -4.37
C GLY A 249 -0.94 -21.08 -3.17
N ALA A 250 -1.00 -22.14 -2.37
CA ALA A 250 -1.77 -22.15 -1.14
C ALA A 250 -1.25 -21.12 -0.12
N VAL A 251 0.04 -20.76 -0.16
CA VAL A 251 0.61 -19.70 0.68
C VAL A 251 0.08 -18.33 0.26
N LEU A 252 0.07 -18.03 -1.05
CA LEU A 252 -0.50 -16.78 -1.56
C LEU A 252 -1.99 -16.67 -1.23
N ASP A 253 -2.74 -17.76 -1.44
CA ASP A 253 -4.17 -17.80 -1.11
C ASP A 253 -4.41 -17.53 0.38
N LYS A 254 -3.67 -18.19 1.27
CA LYS A 254 -3.77 -17.98 2.71
C LYS A 254 -3.50 -16.54 3.09
N LEU A 255 -2.38 -15.97 2.63
CA LEU A 255 -2.00 -14.58 2.92
C LEU A 255 -3.06 -13.59 2.43
N SER A 256 -3.58 -13.81 1.23
CA SER A 256 -4.55 -12.90 0.62
C SER A 256 -5.94 -13.03 1.26
N ILE A 257 -6.50 -14.22 1.33
CA ILE A 257 -7.87 -14.46 1.84
C ILE A 257 -8.00 -14.00 3.29
N GLU A 258 -7.05 -14.38 4.15
CA GLU A 258 -7.12 -14.06 5.58
C GLU A 258 -6.89 -12.57 5.89
N THR A 259 -6.35 -11.80 4.94
CA THR A 259 -6.19 -10.34 5.05
C THR A 259 -7.26 -9.55 4.29
N GLY A 260 -8.18 -10.22 3.60
CA GLY A 260 -9.31 -9.62 2.89
C GLY A 260 -9.05 -9.25 1.43
N GLY A 261 -7.95 -9.74 0.86
CA GLY A 261 -7.66 -9.66 -0.57
C GLY A 261 -7.92 -10.97 -1.31
N HIS A 262 -7.29 -11.15 -2.47
CA HIS A 262 -7.35 -12.38 -3.26
C HIS A 262 -6.11 -12.54 -4.14
N VAL A 263 -5.99 -13.72 -4.74
CA VAL A 263 -4.94 -14.03 -5.72
C VAL A 263 -5.56 -14.09 -7.11
N GLU A 264 -4.94 -13.45 -8.07
CA GLU A 264 -5.21 -13.62 -9.49
C GLU A 264 -4.22 -14.64 -10.08
N TYR A 265 -4.76 -15.58 -10.86
CA TYR A 265 -4.01 -16.63 -11.55
C TYR A 265 -4.12 -16.44 -13.06
N PRO A 266 -3.39 -15.49 -13.65
CA PRO A 266 -3.57 -15.10 -15.07
C PRO A 266 -3.29 -16.22 -16.06
N LEU A 267 -2.52 -17.23 -15.67
CA LEU A 267 -2.12 -18.33 -16.53
C LEU A 267 -2.98 -19.60 -16.37
N ASP A 268 -3.87 -19.65 -15.38
CA ASP A 268 -4.67 -20.86 -15.08
C ASP A 268 -5.59 -21.30 -16.21
N ASN A 269 -6.23 -20.36 -16.90
CA ASN A 269 -7.18 -20.69 -17.97
C ASN A 269 -6.50 -21.02 -19.31
N LEU A 270 -5.28 -20.54 -19.51
CA LEU A 270 -4.55 -20.76 -20.75
C LEU A 270 -4.25 -22.23 -21.03
N TYR A 271 -3.94 -22.97 -19.96
CA TYR A 271 -3.62 -24.39 -20.07
C TYR A 271 -4.87 -25.29 -20.12
N LYS A 272 -5.98 -24.86 -19.53
CA LYS A 272 -7.27 -25.59 -19.62
C LYS A 272 -7.80 -25.61 -21.04
N ASP A 273 -7.70 -24.51 -21.76
CA ASP A 273 -8.18 -24.38 -23.14
C ASP A 273 -7.26 -25.09 -24.14
N VAL A 274 -5.97 -25.22 -23.83
CA VAL A 274 -4.96 -25.87 -24.68
C VAL A 274 -4.76 -27.34 -24.32
N SER A 275 -5.12 -27.78 -23.10
CA SER A 275 -4.93 -29.15 -22.61
C SER A 275 -5.67 -30.23 -23.41
N GLY A 276 -6.65 -29.86 -24.22
CA GLY A 276 -7.24 -30.74 -25.21
C GLY A 276 -6.30 -31.16 -26.34
N TYR A 277 -5.18 -30.42 -26.51
CA TYR A 277 -4.19 -30.66 -27.56
C TYR A 277 -2.80 -31.11 -27.08
N LEU A 278 -2.47 -30.88 -25.80
CA LEU A 278 -1.14 -31.10 -25.25
C LEU A 278 -1.23 -32.13 -24.11
N SER A 279 -1.06 -33.39 -24.43
CA SER A 279 -1.28 -34.49 -23.50
C SER A 279 -0.20 -34.72 -22.44
N HIS A 280 0.96 -34.08 -22.50
CA HIS A 280 2.02 -34.24 -21.49
C HIS A 280 2.83 -32.95 -21.29
N PRO A 281 2.94 -32.46 -20.05
CA PRO A 281 3.88 -31.40 -19.69
C PRO A 281 5.33 -31.93 -19.79
N SER A 282 6.20 -31.25 -20.51
CA SER A 282 7.64 -31.47 -20.41
C SER A 282 8.17 -30.72 -19.18
N ASP A 283 9.05 -31.35 -18.38
CA ASP A 283 9.57 -30.84 -17.12
C ASP A 283 10.36 -29.51 -17.18
N ASP A 284 10.55 -28.97 -18.36
CA ASP A 284 11.43 -27.83 -18.65
C ASP A 284 10.69 -26.50 -18.93
N GLY A 285 9.40 -26.44 -18.70
CA GLY A 285 8.63 -25.19 -18.90
C GLY A 285 8.58 -24.70 -20.36
N ASN A 286 8.98 -25.52 -21.30
CA ASN A 286 9.24 -25.17 -22.71
C ASN A 286 7.97 -25.17 -23.59
N TYR A 287 6.80 -25.26 -23.00
CA TYR A 287 5.52 -25.29 -23.73
C TYR A 287 5.27 -24.06 -24.61
N ALA A 288 5.73 -22.90 -24.14
CA ALA A 288 5.59 -21.66 -24.88
C ALA A 288 6.32 -21.64 -26.23
N LEU A 289 7.33 -22.51 -26.38
CA LEU A 289 8.15 -22.58 -27.60
C LEU A 289 7.61 -23.57 -28.64
N THR A 290 6.84 -24.58 -28.25
CA THR A 290 6.32 -25.60 -29.15
C THR A 290 5.01 -25.23 -29.81
N VAL A 291 4.23 -24.34 -29.23
CA VAL A 291 3.00 -23.78 -29.84
C VAL A 291 3.33 -22.41 -30.44
N GLY A 292 4.12 -22.38 -31.48
CA GLY A 292 4.62 -21.18 -32.13
C GLY A 292 3.56 -20.34 -32.83
N THR A 293 2.56 -19.87 -32.09
CA THR A 293 1.57 -18.96 -32.63
C THR A 293 1.52 -17.70 -31.77
N GLY A 294 1.58 -16.54 -32.40
CA GLY A 294 1.37 -15.24 -31.77
C GLY A 294 0.07 -15.14 -30.96
N GLY A 295 -0.86 -16.07 -31.14
CA GLY A 295 -2.08 -16.23 -30.38
C GLY A 295 -1.83 -16.58 -28.90
N TYR A 296 -0.87 -17.45 -28.61
CA TYR A 296 -0.58 -17.86 -27.22
C TYR A 296 0.07 -16.72 -26.43
N ALA A 297 1.03 -16.03 -27.03
CA ALA A 297 1.65 -14.85 -26.38
C ALA A 297 0.65 -13.73 -26.14
N GLY A 298 -0.33 -13.55 -27.04
CA GLY A 298 -1.42 -12.60 -26.88
C GLY A 298 -2.37 -12.97 -25.74
N GLN A 299 -2.66 -14.26 -25.57
CA GLN A 299 -3.51 -14.75 -24.47
C GLN A 299 -2.83 -14.56 -23.11
N ILE A 300 -1.52 -14.85 -22.99
CA ILE A 300 -0.75 -14.59 -21.76
C ILE A 300 -0.82 -13.11 -21.39
N SER A 301 -0.51 -12.23 -22.34
CA SER A 301 -0.55 -10.78 -22.09
C SER A 301 -1.95 -10.32 -21.68
N SER A 302 -2.99 -10.79 -22.36
CA SER A 302 -4.38 -10.47 -22.02
C SER A 302 -4.78 -10.98 -20.64
N GLY A 303 -4.35 -12.19 -20.25
CA GLY A 303 -4.59 -12.76 -18.93
C GLY A 303 -3.95 -11.93 -17.82
N ILE A 304 -2.69 -11.54 -17.99
CA ILE A 304 -1.95 -10.73 -17.01
C ILE A 304 -2.55 -9.32 -16.92
N ILE A 305 -2.87 -8.66 -18.01
CA ILE A 305 -3.51 -7.34 -18.01
C ILE A 305 -4.88 -7.39 -17.34
N LYS A 306 -5.66 -8.46 -17.57
CA LYS A 306 -6.95 -8.66 -16.90
C LYS A 306 -6.78 -8.81 -15.39
N ALA A 307 -5.79 -9.58 -14.94
CA ALA A 307 -5.48 -9.76 -13.52
C ALA A 307 -5.09 -8.43 -12.86
N VAL A 308 -4.23 -7.65 -13.51
CA VAL A 308 -3.84 -6.30 -13.08
C VAL A 308 -5.06 -5.39 -12.97
N GLY A 309 -5.90 -5.34 -14.01
CA GLY A 309 -7.13 -4.54 -14.02
C GLY A 309 -8.13 -4.99 -12.97
N GLY A 310 -8.21 -6.30 -12.69
CA GLY A 310 -9.05 -6.86 -11.63
C GLY A 310 -8.65 -6.38 -10.24
N ILE A 311 -7.36 -6.49 -9.90
CA ILE A 311 -6.84 -6.03 -8.60
C ILE A 311 -6.95 -4.50 -8.47
N ALA A 312 -6.53 -3.74 -9.47
CA ALA A 312 -6.63 -2.29 -9.42
C ALA A 312 -8.09 -1.83 -9.25
N GLY A 313 -8.98 -2.36 -10.07
CA GLY A 313 -10.41 -2.05 -9.98
C GLY A 313 -11.03 -2.46 -8.64
N GLU A 314 -10.61 -3.57 -8.03
CA GLU A 314 -11.08 -3.95 -6.70
C GLU A 314 -10.61 -2.96 -5.63
N ILE A 315 -9.33 -2.60 -5.62
CA ILE A 315 -8.77 -1.65 -4.66
C ILE A 315 -9.52 -0.30 -4.72
N GLU A 316 -9.90 0.14 -5.91
CA GLU A 316 -10.62 1.39 -6.12
C GLU A 316 -12.13 1.31 -5.80
N THR A 317 -12.74 0.14 -5.97
CA THR A 317 -14.20 -0.02 -5.81
C THR A 317 -14.63 -0.57 -4.46
N GLN A 318 -13.71 -0.89 -3.56
CA GLN A 318 -14.03 -1.33 -2.21
C GLN A 318 -14.88 -0.32 -1.46
N TYR A 319 -15.73 -0.83 -0.56
CA TYR A 319 -16.32 -0.04 0.50
C TYR A 319 -15.37 0.00 1.70
N VAL A 320 -15.25 1.14 2.34
CA VAL A 320 -14.45 1.32 3.55
C VAL A 320 -15.39 1.58 4.71
N LEU A 321 -15.52 0.58 5.58
CA LEU A 321 -16.26 0.67 6.82
C LEU A 321 -15.29 0.95 7.95
N ARG A 322 -15.71 1.76 8.94
CA ARG A 322 -14.97 1.92 10.18
C ARG A 322 -15.91 1.80 11.36
N TYR A 323 -15.42 1.25 12.44
CA TYR A 323 -16.14 1.20 13.71
C TYR A 323 -15.18 1.28 14.88
N MET A 324 -15.70 1.73 16.02
CA MET A 324 -14.96 1.74 17.30
C MET A 324 -15.27 0.45 18.03
N PRO A 325 -14.30 -0.44 18.22
CA PRO A 325 -14.55 -1.69 18.92
C PRO A 325 -14.80 -1.44 20.41
N ASP A 326 -15.76 -2.16 20.98
CA ASP A 326 -15.99 -2.22 22.42
C ASP A 326 -14.99 -3.18 23.06
N VAL A 327 -13.77 -2.70 23.26
CA VAL A 327 -12.65 -3.49 23.80
C VAL A 327 -11.96 -2.68 24.89
N ASP A 328 -11.79 -3.30 26.06
CA ASP A 328 -10.94 -2.75 27.08
C ASP A 328 -9.46 -2.87 26.67
N PRO A 329 -8.75 -1.74 26.52
CA PRO A 329 -7.36 -1.71 26.12
C PRO A 329 -6.42 -2.54 26.99
N GLU A 330 -6.70 -2.64 28.24
CA GLU A 330 -5.81 -3.30 29.22
C GLU A 330 -6.02 -4.81 29.30
N SER A 331 -7.19 -5.30 28.90
CA SER A 331 -7.59 -6.68 29.17
C SER A 331 -7.08 -7.71 28.17
N THR A 332 -6.90 -7.37 26.87
CA THR A 332 -6.54 -8.36 25.84
C THR A 332 -5.72 -7.84 24.66
N PRO A 333 -4.53 -7.22 24.86
CA PRO A 333 -3.79 -6.57 23.77
C PRO A 333 -3.25 -7.51 22.70
N ARG A 334 -3.28 -8.83 22.92
CA ARG A 334 -2.71 -9.84 22.01
C ARG A 334 -3.74 -10.77 21.39
N GLN A 335 -5.00 -10.69 21.77
CA GLN A 335 -6.01 -11.63 21.30
C GLN A 335 -6.53 -11.17 19.93
N PHE A 336 -6.50 -12.09 18.97
CA PHE A 336 -7.14 -11.90 17.67
C PHE A 336 -8.65 -11.82 17.83
N ARG A 337 -9.30 -10.87 17.15
CA ARG A 337 -10.76 -10.68 17.16
C ARG A 337 -11.32 -10.90 15.77
N ARG A 338 -12.36 -11.70 15.67
CA ARG A 338 -13.01 -12.04 14.41
C ARG A 338 -14.03 -10.98 14.01
N ILE A 339 -13.98 -10.58 12.74
CA ILE A 339 -14.94 -9.68 12.11
C ILE A 339 -15.82 -10.52 11.17
N LYS A 340 -17.12 -10.23 11.16
CA LYS A 340 -18.03 -10.71 10.12
C LYS A 340 -18.79 -9.52 9.56
N VAL A 341 -18.85 -9.45 8.23
CA VAL A 341 -19.66 -8.47 7.50
C VAL A 341 -20.70 -9.20 6.68
N GLU A 342 -21.92 -8.72 6.69
CA GLU A 342 -23.05 -9.29 5.97
C GLU A 342 -23.83 -8.22 5.22
N LEU A 343 -24.46 -8.61 4.11
CA LEU A 343 -25.47 -7.84 3.38
C LEU A 343 -26.83 -8.54 3.51
N PRO A 344 -27.63 -8.25 4.55
CA PRO A 344 -28.87 -8.99 4.82
C PRO A 344 -29.89 -8.92 3.68
N ALA A 345 -29.91 -7.82 2.93
CA ALA A 345 -30.81 -7.64 1.78
C ALA A 345 -30.31 -8.34 0.50
N LEU A 346 -29.04 -8.78 0.45
CA LEU A 346 -28.42 -9.40 -0.71
C LEU A 346 -27.68 -10.68 -0.32
N PRO A 347 -28.40 -11.74 0.06
CA PRO A 347 -27.81 -12.98 0.61
C PRO A 347 -26.91 -13.71 -0.39
N ASN A 348 -27.08 -13.49 -1.70
CA ASN A 348 -26.29 -14.10 -2.75
C ASN A 348 -25.04 -13.28 -3.13
N ALA A 349 -24.89 -12.10 -2.56
CA ALA A 349 -23.68 -11.31 -2.77
C ALA A 349 -22.47 -12.00 -2.13
N LYS A 350 -21.35 -12.01 -2.85
CA LYS A 350 -20.08 -12.51 -2.32
C LYS A 350 -19.31 -11.33 -1.73
N LEU A 351 -18.92 -11.47 -0.47
CA LEU A 351 -18.11 -10.48 0.22
C LEU A 351 -16.69 -11.00 0.40
N ARG A 352 -15.71 -10.16 0.09
CA ARG A 352 -14.32 -10.33 0.53
C ARG A 352 -14.03 -9.29 1.59
N VAL A 353 -13.57 -9.75 2.73
CA VAL A 353 -13.29 -8.95 3.91
C VAL A 353 -12.26 -9.69 4.75
N ARG A 354 -11.43 -8.97 5.48
CA ARG A 354 -10.50 -9.59 6.43
C ARG A 354 -11.26 -10.42 7.47
N ASP A 355 -10.65 -11.50 7.93
CA ASP A 355 -11.24 -12.41 8.92
C ASP A 355 -11.25 -11.82 10.34
N GLY A 356 -10.40 -10.81 10.60
CA GLY A 356 -10.32 -10.16 11.89
C GLY A 356 -9.13 -9.19 12.02
N TYR A 357 -8.82 -8.83 13.25
CA TYR A 357 -7.76 -7.88 13.60
C TYR A 357 -7.24 -8.12 15.02
N TYR A 358 -6.15 -7.45 15.35
CA TYR A 358 -5.64 -7.35 16.72
C TYR A 358 -5.90 -5.93 17.25
N PRO A 359 -6.61 -5.77 18.39
CA PRO A 359 -7.05 -4.46 18.91
C PRO A 359 -5.93 -3.46 19.19
N TYR A 360 -4.76 -3.96 19.52
CA TYR A 360 -3.58 -3.16 19.83
C TYR A 360 -2.37 -3.79 19.16
N GLY A 361 -1.81 -3.12 18.19
CA GLY A 361 -0.66 -3.76 17.67
C GLY A 361 0.01 -3.24 16.45
N VAL A 362 0.34 -1.96 16.38
CA VAL A 362 1.50 -1.61 15.56
C VAL A 362 2.72 -2.19 16.25
N MET A 363 3.11 -3.40 15.86
CA MET A 363 4.36 -4.00 16.29
C MET A 363 5.49 -3.30 15.55
N THR A 364 6.03 -2.23 16.15
CA THR A 364 7.35 -1.73 15.76
C THR A 364 8.38 -2.78 16.17
N GLY A 365 8.90 -3.53 15.25
CA GLY A 365 10.11 -4.38 15.18
C GLY A 365 10.87 -4.87 16.39
N LYS A 366 10.34 -4.84 17.61
CA LYS A 366 10.92 -5.52 18.77
C LYS A 366 10.01 -6.64 19.22
N ALA A 367 10.39 -7.87 18.92
CA ALA A 367 9.79 -9.04 19.54
C ALA A 367 9.85 -8.91 21.07
N PRO A 368 8.76 -9.22 21.82
CA PRO A 368 8.82 -9.27 23.26
C PRO A 368 9.69 -10.46 23.66
N GLY A 369 10.94 -10.20 24.09
CA GLY A 369 11.81 -11.21 24.66
C GLY A 369 13.27 -11.19 24.27
N SER A 370 13.78 -10.31 23.43
CA SER A 370 15.22 -10.15 23.24
C SER A 370 15.79 -9.25 24.38
N LYS A 371 16.32 -9.93 25.41
CA LYS A 371 17.26 -9.32 26.37
C LYS A 371 18.61 -9.10 25.68
#